data_4a64af0e4d7524c1de8e2b8218d389b8
#
_entry.id   4a64af0e4d7524c1de8e2b8218d389b8
#
_cell.length_a   1.000
_cell.length_b   1.000
_cell.length_c   1.000
_cell.angle_alpha   90.00
_cell.angle_beta   90.00
_cell.angle_gamma   90.00
#
_symmetry.space_group_name_H-M   'P 1'
#
loop_
_entity.id
_entity.type
_entity.pdbx_description
1 polymer ?
#
loop_
_entity_poly.entity_id
_entity_poly.type
_entity_poly.pdbx_seq_one_letter_code
_entity_poly.pdbx_strand_id
1 'polypeptide(L)'
;MAPVYFSRIYFKKIDSFSLWLSMFCIIKEIDKSEFSEENMVTAEELWEKAGLTGPYESWTFGDAPDKLAALVKSGVKTATCSAYDLYQAEGEQIPKSGDYSVILDSKGEAVCIVRTTRVYVIAFNQVSQEHAYKEGEGDRSLEYWRKVHIDFLTRELARINKTFTENTQVVCEEFELVYS
;
A
#
# COMPACT_ATOMS: atom_id res chain seq x y z
N MET A 1 12.31 -18.97 -6.02
CA MET A 1 11.79 -17.72 -6.63
C MET A 1 11.18 -16.95 -5.47
N ALA A 2 11.75 -15.82 -5.09
CA ALA A 2 11.25 -15.01 -3.99
C ALA A 2 9.96 -14.29 -4.43
N PRO A 3 8.95 -14.12 -3.55
CA PRO A 3 7.74 -13.41 -3.88
C PRO A 3 8.07 -11.92 -4.15
N VAL A 4 7.49 -11.41 -5.21
CA VAL A 4 7.61 -10.00 -5.63
C VAL A 4 6.70 -9.20 -4.72
N TYR A 5 7.26 -8.43 -3.80
CA TYR A 5 6.50 -7.49 -2.95
C TYR A 5 6.36 -6.15 -3.68
N PHE A 6 5.14 -5.70 -3.85
CA PHE A 6 4.79 -4.43 -4.50
C PHE A 6 4.68 -3.32 -3.46
N SER A 7 5.37 -2.19 -3.68
CA SER A 7 5.06 -0.92 -3.03
C SER A 7 3.71 -0.46 -3.55
N ARG A 8 2.83 0.12 -2.76
CA ARG A 8 1.50 0.69 -3.09
C ARG A 8 0.85 0.32 -4.44
N ILE A 9 1.35 -0.68 -5.15
CA ILE A 9 1.04 -1.02 -6.51
C ILE A 9 0.23 -2.31 -6.53
N TYR A 10 -1.00 -2.16 -6.63
CA TYR A 10 -2.15 -2.79 -7.28
C TYR A 10 -2.20 -4.31 -7.45
N PHE A 11 -3.19 -4.87 -6.79
CA PHE A 11 -4.09 -5.79 -7.46
C PHE A 11 -5.32 -5.02 -7.93
N LYS A 12 -5.28 -4.41 -9.12
CA LYS A 12 -6.50 -4.04 -9.80
C LYS A 12 -7.21 -5.34 -10.15
N LYS A 13 -8.37 -5.59 -9.55
CA LYS A 13 -9.27 -6.66 -9.94
C LYS A 13 -9.58 -6.49 -11.44
N ILE A 14 -8.88 -7.24 -12.28
CA ILE A 14 -9.26 -7.37 -13.69
C ILE A 14 -10.55 -8.17 -13.67
N ASP A 15 -11.65 -7.53 -14.01
CA ASP A 15 -12.90 -8.19 -14.31
C ASP A 15 -12.71 -9.10 -15.53
N SER A 16 -12.20 -10.30 -15.31
CA SER A 16 -12.15 -11.35 -16.33
C SER A 16 -13.20 -12.42 -16.06
N PHE A 17 -14.47 -12.00 -16.15
CA PHE A 17 -15.60 -12.95 -16.20
C PHE A 17 -15.61 -13.78 -17.49
N SER A 18 -14.76 -13.48 -18.49
CA SER A 18 -14.80 -14.14 -19.81
C SER A 18 -13.74 -15.22 -20.05
N LEU A 19 -12.73 -15.39 -19.19
CA LEU A 19 -11.70 -16.41 -19.35
C LEU A 19 -11.85 -17.62 -18.41
N TRP A 20 -12.83 -17.61 -17.52
CA TRP A 20 -13.04 -18.66 -16.51
C TRP A 20 -13.90 -19.84 -16.99
N LEU A 21 -14.63 -19.70 -18.09
CA LEU A 21 -15.55 -20.73 -18.56
C LEU A 21 -14.89 -21.87 -19.37
N SER A 22 -13.64 -21.75 -19.81
CA SER A 22 -13.00 -22.80 -20.60
C SER A 22 -12.02 -23.72 -19.84
N MET A 23 -11.71 -23.43 -18.57
CA MET A 23 -10.82 -24.26 -17.74
C MET A 23 -11.52 -25.12 -16.68
N PHE A 24 -12.85 -25.05 -16.57
CA PHE A 24 -13.62 -25.71 -15.51
C PHE A 24 -13.97 -27.17 -15.77
N CYS A 25 -13.46 -27.78 -16.84
CA CYS A 25 -13.87 -29.14 -17.23
C CYS A 25 -12.91 -30.28 -16.85
N ILE A 26 -11.76 -30.02 -16.21
CA ILE A 26 -10.74 -31.09 -16.00
C ILE A 26 -10.28 -31.28 -14.53
N ILE A 27 -10.76 -30.52 -13.56
CA ILE A 27 -10.37 -30.80 -12.16
C ILE A 27 -11.60 -31.19 -11.34
N LYS A 28 -12.04 -32.44 -11.51
CA LYS A 28 -12.86 -33.13 -10.51
C LYS A 28 -11.91 -33.79 -9.50
N GLU A 29 -12.26 -33.58 -8.21
CA GLU A 29 -11.77 -34.32 -7.05
C GLU A 29 -10.34 -34.01 -6.58
N ILE A 30 -10.19 -32.84 -5.94
CA ILE A 30 -9.27 -32.68 -4.82
C ILE A 30 -10.12 -32.45 -3.57
N ASP A 31 -9.88 -33.28 -2.57
CA ASP A 31 -10.59 -33.35 -1.30
C ASP A 31 -10.60 -31.96 -0.62
N LYS A 32 -11.81 -31.42 -0.38
CA LYS A 32 -12.06 -30.10 0.24
C LYS A 32 -11.95 -30.12 1.77
N SER A 33 -11.30 -31.11 2.37
CA SER A 33 -11.35 -31.30 3.81
C SER A 33 -10.16 -30.77 4.62
N GLU A 34 -9.16 -30.11 4.05
CA GLU A 34 -7.96 -29.63 4.78
C GLU A 34 -7.48 -28.22 4.47
N PHE A 35 -8.25 -27.38 3.79
CA PHE A 35 -7.98 -25.94 3.81
C PHE A 35 -9.09 -25.28 4.65
N SER A 36 -8.78 -25.06 5.93
CA SER A 36 -9.48 -24.03 6.69
C SER A 36 -9.22 -22.70 5.97
N GLU A 37 -10.18 -22.21 5.18
CA GLU A 37 -10.29 -20.79 4.89
C GLU A 37 -10.46 -20.12 6.25
N GLU A 38 -9.34 -19.77 6.90
CA GLU A 38 -9.36 -18.80 7.99
C GLU A 38 -10.12 -17.59 7.45
N ASN A 39 -11.10 -17.13 8.20
CA ASN A 39 -12.00 -16.01 7.91
C ASN A 39 -11.18 -14.72 7.74
N MET A 40 -10.42 -14.60 6.64
CA MET A 40 -9.71 -13.35 6.31
C MET A 40 -10.73 -12.27 5.97
N VAL A 41 -10.66 -11.16 6.65
CA VAL A 41 -11.49 -10.00 6.35
C VAL A 41 -11.04 -9.38 5.03
N THR A 42 -11.90 -9.39 4.03
CA THR A 42 -11.61 -8.76 2.74
C THR A 42 -11.74 -7.23 2.80
N ALA A 43 -11.13 -6.54 1.83
CA ALA A 43 -11.28 -5.08 1.73
C ALA A 43 -12.75 -4.66 1.59
N GLU A 44 -13.55 -5.40 0.82
CA GLU A 44 -14.97 -5.16 0.61
C GLU A 44 -15.77 -5.32 1.91
N GLU A 45 -15.54 -6.41 2.65
CA GLU A 45 -16.22 -6.63 3.94
C GLU A 45 -15.88 -5.56 4.97
N LEU A 46 -14.60 -5.11 5.03
CA LEU A 46 -14.20 -4.04 5.95
C LEU A 46 -14.86 -2.71 5.56
N TRP A 47 -14.93 -2.43 4.24
CA TRP A 47 -15.58 -1.23 3.69
C TRP A 47 -17.08 -1.18 4.02
N GLU A 48 -17.78 -2.30 3.83
CA GLU A 48 -19.19 -2.43 4.18
C GLU A 48 -19.44 -2.30 5.69
N LYS A 49 -18.61 -2.96 6.52
CA LYS A 49 -18.68 -2.84 7.99
C LYS A 49 -18.48 -1.41 8.49
N ALA A 50 -17.65 -0.62 7.79
CA ALA A 50 -17.45 0.79 8.10
C ALA A 50 -18.66 1.67 7.70
N GLY A 51 -19.65 1.14 6.97
CA GLY A 51 -20.80 1.89 6.46
C GLY A 51 -20.44 2.91 5.39
N LEU A 52 -19.29 2.73 4.73
CA LEU A 52 -18.79 3.63 3.69
C LEU A 52 -19.34 3.25 2.33
N THR A 53 -19.44 4.25 1.44
CA THR A 53 -19.90 4.08 0.06
C THR A 53 -18.99 4.86 -0.89
N GLY A 54 -18.94 4.45 -2.16
CA GLY A 54 -18.10 5.10 -3.17
C GLY A 54 -16.80 4.33 -3.43
N PRO A 55 -15.90 4.89 -4.25
CA PRO A 55 -14.66 4.25 -4.63
C PRO A 55 -13.65 4.24 -3.49
N TYR A 56 -12.86 3.20 -3.44
CA TYR A 56 -11.66 3.08 -2.60
C TYR A 56 -10.59 2.29 -3.34
N GLU A 57 -9.36 2.44 -2.89
CA GLU A 57 -8.25 1.60 -3.30
C GLU A 57 -7.89 0.63 -2.18
N SER A 58 -7.27 -0.51 -2.50
CA SER A 58 -6.73 -1.42 -1.48
C SER A 58 -5.28 -1.75 -1.81
N TRP A 59 -4.40 -1.63 -0.83
CA TRP A 59 -2.97 -1.83 -1.05
C TRP A 59 -2.22 -2.21 0.24
N THR A 60 -1.03 -2.74 0.05
CA THR A 60 -0.11 -3.23 1.08
C THR A 60 1.15 -2.35 1.08
N PHE A 61 1.71 -2.07 2.25
CA PHE A 61 3.02 -1.40 2.33
C PHE A 61 4.13 -2.26 1.70
N GLY A 62 5.07 -1.63 1.01
CA GLY A 62 6.13 -2.32 0.28
C GLY A 62 7.14 -3.04 1.17
N ASP A 63 7.51 -2.45 2.30
CA ASP A 63 8.39 -3.05 3.31
C ASP A 63 7.60 -3.28 4.61
N ALA A 64 7.84 -4.40 5.29
CA ALA A 64 7.27 -4.75 6.59
C ALA A 64 5.74 -4.48 6.70
N PRO A 65 4.90 -4.98 5.78
CA PRO A 65 3.49 -4.60 5.64
C PRO A 65 2.70 -4.76 6.93
N ASP A 66 2.86 -5.88 7.65
CA ASP A 66 2.13 -6.15 8.89
C ASP A 66 2.46 -5.12 9.97
N LYS A 67 3.74 -4.77 10.10
CA LYS A 67 4.20 -3.77 11.06
C LYS A 67 3.67 -2.39 10.72
N LEU A 68 3.74 -1.98 9.45
CA LEU A 68 3.28 -0.67 9.02
C LEU A 68 1.76 -0.55 9.09
N ALA A 69 1.01 -1.58 8.71
CA ALA A 69 -0.44 -1.63 8.90
C ALA A 69 -0.83 -1.51 10.39
N ALA A 70 -0.10 -2.19 11.29
CA ALA A 70 -0.32 -2.06 12.73
C ALA A 70 -0.04 -0.63 13.25
N LEU A 71 0.98 0.05 12.73
CA LEU A 71 1.26 1.46 13.07
C LEU A 71 0.15 2.39 12.59
N VAL A 72 -0.45 2.14 11.40
CA VAL A 72 -1.63 2.89 10.93
C VAL A 72 -2.81 2.64 11.85
N LYS A 73 -3.13 1.36 12.13
CA LYS A 73 -4.25 0.96 13.00
C LYS A 73 -4.15 1.57 14.40
N SER A 74 -2.94 1.71 14.92
CA SER A 74 -2.71 2.36 16.24
C SER A 74 -2.68 3.90 16.19
N GLY A 75 -2.84 4.51 15.01
CA GLY A 75 -2.79 5.97 14.83
C GLY A 75 -1.39 6.57 14.93
N VAL A 76 -0.35 5.74 14.95
CA VAL A 76 1.05 6.18 15.02
C VAL A 76 1.57 6.61 13.65
N LYS A 77 1.25 5.84 12.59
CA LYS A 77 1.58 6.18 11.21
C LYS A 77 0.38 6.89 10.58
N THR A 78 0.58 8.17 10.27
CA THR A 78 -0.43 9.06 9.66
C THR A 78 0.08 9.70 8.36
N ALA A 79 1.21 9.22 7.85
CA ALA A 79 1.76 9.64 6.58
C ALA A 79 2.54 8.48 5.91
N THR A 80 2.78 8.61 4.62
CA THR A 80 3.62 7.69 3.84
C THR A 80 4.30 8.43 2.68
N CYS A 81 5.33 7.82 2.11
CA CYS A 81 6.11 8.39 1.01
C CYS A 81 6.37 7.32 -0.07
N SER A 82 6.25 7.71 -1.32
CA SER A 82 6.52 6.86 -2.49
C SER A 82 7.26 7.63 -3.59
N ALA A 83 7.94 6.93 -4.51
CA ALA A 83 8.61 7.59 -5.63
C ALA A 83 7.59 8.08 -6.67
N TYR A 84 7.68 9.35 -7.07
CA TYR A 84 6.82 9.93 -8.10
C TYR A 84 6.91 9.18 -9.44
N ASP A 85 8.10 8.75 -9.79
CA ASP A 85 8.35 8.07 -11.06
C ASP A 85 7.66 6.71 -11.20
N LEU A 86 7.33 6.06 -10.08
CA LEU A 86 6.59 4.80 -10.09
C LEU A 86 5.17 4.99 -10.62
N TYR A 87 4.48 6.05 -10.20
CA TYR A 87 3.12 6.36 -10.69
C TYR A 87 3.10 6.50 -12.21
N GLN A 88 4.11 7.18 -12.77
CA GLN A 88 4.21 7.35 -14.22
C GLN A 88 4.52 6.04 -14.95
N ALA A 89 5.44 5.23 -14.41
CA ALA A 89 5.84 3.97 -15.01
C ALA A 89 4.70 2.95 -15.07
N GLU A 90 3.79 3.01 -14.10
CA GLU A 90 2.69 2.07 -13.93
C GLU A 90 1.34 2.60 -14.44
N GLY A 91 1.33 3.85 -14.92
CA GLY A 91 0.12 4.51 -15.42
C GLY A 91 -0.90 4.84 -14.31
N GLU A 92 -0.40 4.98 -13.08
CA GLU A 92 -1.20 5.21 -11.90
C GLU A 92 -1.42 6.71 -11.64
N GLN A 93 -2.53 7.04 -10.99
CA GLN A 93 -2.78 8.41 -10.55
C GLN A 93 -2.17 8.64 -9.17
N ILE A 94 -1.61 9.84 -8.97
CA ILE A 94 -1.22 10.29 -7.64
C ILE A 94 -2.48 10.43 -6.80
N PRO A 95 -2.48 9.95 -5.53
CA PRO A 95 -3.62 10.10 -4.63
C PRO A 95 -3.99 11.56 -4.41
N LYS A 96 -5.22 11.80 -4.03
CA LYS A 96 -5.78 13.13 -3.79
C LYS A 96 -6.39 13.20 -2.40
N SER A 97 -6.44 14.40 -1.86
CA SER A 97 -7.21 14.64 -0.63
C SER A 97 -8.67 14.21 -0.81
N GLY A 98 -9.16 13.42 0.12
CA GLY A 98 -10.49 12.81 0.10
C GLY A 98 -10.52 11.37 -0.40
N ASP A 99 -9.46 10.85 -1.02
CA ASP A 99 -9.40 9.45 -1.44
C ASP A 99 -9.37 8.51 -0.22
N TYR A 100 -9.98 7.34 -0.38
CA TYR A 100 -9.98 6.31 0.64
C TYR A 100 -9.12 5.13 0.23
N SER A 101 -8.45 4.54 1.22
CA SER A 101 -7.66 3.32 1.04
C SER A 101 -7.94 2.32 2.15
N VAL A 102 -8.11 1.05 1.76
CA VAL A 102 -8.09 -0.09 2.66
C VAL A 102 -6.66 -0.62 2.73
N ILE A 103 -6.06 -0.55 3.90
CA ILE A 103 -4.71 -1.06 4.14
C ILE A 103 -4.78 -2.56 4.40
N LEU A 104 -3.99 -3.30 3.64
CA LEU A 104 -3.89 -4.76 3.74
C LEU A 104 -2.58 -5.16 4.44
N ASP A 105 -2.60 -6.31 5.08
CA ASP A 105 -1.40 -6.97 5.63
C ASP A 105 -0.64 -7.76 4.55
N SER A 106 0.39 -8.51 4.95
CA SER A 106 1.20 -9.35 4.05
C SER A 106 0.45 -10.54 3.44
N LYS A 107 -0.69 -10.92 4.01
CA LYS A 107 -1.55 -12.00 3.52
C LYS A 107 -2.68 -11.48 2.63
N GLY A 108 -2.86 -10.16 2.53
CA GLY A 108 -3.95 -9.51 1.82
C GLY A 108 -5.21 -9.36 2.67
N GLU A 109 -5.13 -9.55 3.99
CA GLU A 109 -6.22 -9.30 4.91
C GLU A 109 -6.37 -7.80 5.18
N ALA A 110 -7.62 -7.31 5.23
CA ALA A 110 -7.92 -5.91 5.48
C ALA A 110 -7.73 -5.57 6.96
N VAL A 111 -6.87 -4.59 7.24
CA VAL A 111 -6.47 -4.17 8.59
C VAL A 111 -7.20 -2.92 9.05
N CYS A 112 -7.28 -1.91 8.19
CA CYS A 112 -7.91 -0.63 8.51
C CYS A 112 -8.21 0.17 7.25
N ILE A 113 -9.04 1.22 7.40
CA ILE A 113 -9.39 2.18 6.35
C ILE A 113 -8.83 3.54 6.72
N VAL A 114 -8.15 4.17 5.78
CA VAL A 114 -7.65 5.53 5.91
C VAL A 114 -8.27 6.45 4.87
N ARG A 115 -8.32 7.75 5.18
CA ARG A 115 -8.67 8.80 4.24
C ARG A 115 -7.50 9.73 4.05
N THR A 116 -7.10 9.96 2.82
CA THR A 116 -6.05 10.91 2.46
C THR A 116 -6.49 12.33 2.81
N THR A 117 -5.69 13.04 3.57
CA THR A 117 -5.96 14.42 3.98
C THR A 117 -5.14 15.44 3.21
N ARG A 118 -3.91 15.07 2.84
CA ARG A 118 -3.00 15.94 2.10
C ARG A 118 -2.05 15.14 1.23
N VAL A 119 -1.77 15.66 0.03
CA VAL A 119 -0.74 15.11 -0.88
C VAL A 119 0.10 16.24 -1.42
N TYR A 120 1.41 16.03 -1.50
CA TYR A 120 2.34 16.95 -2.13
C TYR A 120 3.54 16.22 -2.71
N VAL A 121 4.11 16.77 -3.79
CA VAL A 121 5.31 16.25 -4.44
C VAL A 121 6.48 17.17 -4.10
N ILE A 122 7.58 16.58 -3.66
CA ILE A 122 8.76 17.35 -3.22
C ILE A 122 10.03 16.53 -3.49
N ALA A 123 11.18 17.18 -3.59
CA ALA A 123 12.45 16.45 -3.67
C ALA A 123 12.74 15.72 -2.35
N PHE A 124 13.31 14.52 -2.42
CA PHE A 124 13.62 13.69 -1.26
C PHE A 124 14.38 14.44 -0.15
N ASN A 125 15.41 15.22 -0.53
CA ASN A 125 16.20 16.00 0.41
C ASN A 125 15.44 17.14 1.11
N GLN A 126 14.25 17.49 0.63
CA GLN A 126 13.38 18.53 1.18
C GLN A 126 12.26 17.97 2.08
N VAL A 127 12.17 16.65 2.23
CA VAL A 127 11.20 16.04 3.15
C VAL A 127 11.50 16.50 4.58
N SER A 128 10.45 16.96 5.27
CA SER A 128 10.58 17.58 6.59
C SER A 128 10.66 16.57 7.74
N GLN A 129 11.21 17.01 8.86
CA GLN A 129 11.17 16.28 10.14
C GLN A 129 9.73 15.96 10.56
N GLU A 130 8.78 16.87 10.30
CA GLU A 130 7.37 16.65 10.62
C GLU A 130 6.78 15.49 9.84
N HIS A 131 7.06 15.39 8.53
CA HIS A 131 6.61 14.27 7.72
C HIS A 131 7.21 12.93 8.21
N ALA A 132 8.52 12.91 8.45
CA ALA A 132 9.20 11.73 9.00
C ALA A 132 8.58 11.28 10.34
N TYR A 133 8.25 12.24 11.21
CA TYR A 133 7.56 11.94 12.48
C TYR A 133 6.17 11.34 12.28
N LYS A 134 5.40 11.85 11.31
CA LYS A 134 4.06 11.34 10.95
C LYS A 134 4.10 9.95 10.33
N GLU A 135 5.19 9.57 9.68
CA GLU A 135 5.35 8.20 9.19
C GLU A 135 5.47 7.18 10.32
N GLY A 136 5.85 7.61 11.53
CA GLY A 136 5.72 6.81 12.74
C GLY A 136 6.72 5.68 12.89
N GLU A 137 7.72 5.57 12.01
CA GLU A 137 8.66 4.47 11.95
C GLU A 137 9.92 4.70 12.78
N GLY A 138 10.49 3.62 13.29
CA GLY A 138 11.73 3.65 14.07
C GLY A 138 11.63 4.57 15.28
N ASP A 139 12.57 5.49 15.40
CA ASP A 139 12.61 6.54 16.43
C ASP A 139 11.88 7.83 15.99
N ARG A 140 11.24 7.82 14.81
CA ARG A 140 10.56 8.94 14.17
C ARG A 140 11.46 10.11 13.82
N SER A 141 12.78 9.91 13.79
CA SER A 141 13.73 10.93 13.38
C SER A 141 13.79 11.03 11.84
N LEU A 142 14.14 12.21 11.33
CA LEU A 142 14.41 12.41 9.91
C LEU A 142 15.65 11.61 9.46
N GLU A 143 16.62 11.38 10.35
CA GLU A 143 17.81 10.59 10.08
C GLU A 143 17.43 9.12 9.82
N TYR A 144 16.64 8.52 10.71
CA TYR A 144 16.12 7.16 10.53
C TYR A 144 15.31 7.06 9.25
N TRP A 145 14.37 7.99 9.04
CA TRP A 145 13.51 8.06 7.86
C TRP A 145 14.34 8.09 6.57
N ARG A 146 15.33 8.96 6.48
CA ARG A 146 16.22 9.05 5.30
C ARG A 146 16.93 7.74 5.05
N LYS A 147 17.50 7.14 6.08
CA LYS A 147 18.24 5.89 5.95
C LYS A 147 17.38 4.78 5.34
N VAL A 148 16.18 4.54 5.86
CA VAL A 148 15.32 3.45 5.37
C VAL A 148 14.74 3.77 3.99
N HIS A 149 14.41 5.03 3.73
CA HIS A 149 13.85 5.43 2.44
C HIS A 149 14.88 5.48 1.30
N ILE A 150 16.15 5.76 1.57
CA ILE A 150 17.21 5.64 0.56
C ILE A 150 17.30 4.19 0.07
N ASP A 151 17.33 3.24 0.98
CA ASP A 151 17.41 1.82 0.64
C ASP A 151 16.16 1.35 -0.13
N PHE A 152 14.99 1.73 0.34
CA PHE A 152 13.71 1.41 -0.28
C PHE A 152 13.59 2.02 -1.69
N LEU A 153 13.74 3.34 -1.82
CA LEU A 153 13.58 4.04 -3.09
C LEU A 153 14.64 3.62 -4.12
N THR A 154 15.86 3.28 -3.67
CA THR A 154 16.90 2.76 -4.57
C THR A 154 16.46 1.44 -5.21
N ARG A 155 15.89 0.53 -4.43
CA ARG A 155 15.38 -0.75 -4.94
C ARG A 155 14.19 -0.56 -5.88
N GLU A 156 13.23 0.27 -5.49
CA GLU A 156 12.01 0.46 -6.27
C GLU A 156 12.29 1.17 -7.61
N LEU A 157 13.12 2.20 -7.61
CA LEU A 157 13.48 2.91 -8.84
C LEU A 157 14.31 2.04 -9.79
N ALA A 158 15.16 1.14 -9.28
CA ALA A 158 15.92 0.21 -10.10
C ALA A 158 15.01 -0.72 -10.93
N ARG A 159 13.80 -1.05 -10.43
CA ARG A 159 12.82 -1.90 -11.14
C ARG A 159 12.28 -1.25 -12.42
N ILE A 160 12.29 0.07 -12.47
CA ILE A 160 11.87 0.88 -13.62
C ILE A 160 13.08 1.51 -14.36
N ASN A 161 14.29 0.96 -14.14
CA ASN A 161 15.55 1.43 -14.73
C ASN A 161 15.87 2.91 -14.41
N LYS A 162 15.47 3.37 -13.23
CA LYS A 162 15.83 4.69 -12.71
C LYS A 162 16.79 4.58 -11.52
N THR A 163 17.55 5.64 -11.27
CA THR A 163 18.51 5.73 -10.17
C THR A 163 18.03 6.72 -9.15
N PHE A 164 18.09 6.35 -7.88
CA PHE A 164 17.81 7.26 -6.77
C PHE A 164 18.87 8.35 -6.71
N THR A 165 18.44 9.56 -6.43
CA THR A 165 19.27 10.72 -6.07
C THR A 165 18.59 11.51 -4.97
N GLU A 166 19.33 12.39 -4.28
CA GLU A 166 18.76 13.31 -3.28
C GLU A 166 17.68 14.26 -3.85
N ASN A 167 17.66 14.46 -5.16
CA ASN A 167 16.66 15.26 -5.88
C ASN A 167 15.50 14.44 -6.44
N THR A 168 15.48 13.13 -6.20
CA THR A 168 14.36 12.26 -6.62
C THR A 168 13.05 12.82 -6.07
N GLN A 169 12.06 13.01 -6.95
CA GLN A 169 10.73 13.48 -6.54
C GLN A 169 9.99 12.37 -5.81
N VAL A 170 9.42 12.72 -4.68
CA VAL A 170 8.61 11.80 -3.88
C VAL A 170 7.22 12.38 -3.67
N VAL A 171 6.23 11.50 -3.65
CA VAL A 171 4.85 11.79 -3.28
C VAL A 171 4.73 11.57 -1.79
N CYS A 172 4.55 12.63 -1.04
CA CYS A 172 4.24 12.60 0.38
C CYS A 172 2.73 12.65 0.56
N GLU A 173 2.19 11.68 1.26
CA GLU A 173 0.78 11.58 1.57
C GLU A 173 0.56 11.57 3.07
N GLU A 174 -0.36 12.40 3.54
CA GLU A 174 -0.86 12.39 4.91
C GLU A 174 -2.29 11.86 4.92
N PHE A 175 -2.63 11.06 5.91
CA PHE A 175 -3.94 10.44 6.03
C PHE A 175 -4.41 10.34 7.48
N GLU A 176 -5.67 10.09 7.67
CA GLU A 176 -6.28 9.81 8.96
C GLU A 176 -6.92 8.42 8.97
N LEU A 177 -6.90 7.77 10.12
CA LEU A 177 -7.61 6.50 10.34
C LEU A 177 -9.12 6.76 10.40
N VAL A 178 -9.88 6.01 9.60
CA VAL A 178 -11.35 6.11 9.54
C VAL A 178 -12.02 4.94 10.24
N TYR A 179 -11.49 3.73 10.04
CA TYR A 179 -12.07 2.50 10.59
C TYR A 179 -11.01 1.41 10.78
N SER A 180 -11.19 0.54 11.80
CA SER A 180 -10.27 -0.59 12.03
C SER A 180 -10.89 -1.72 12.86
#